data_64ff158dc0e3704e4124acddcafc8c7c
#
_entry.id   64ff158dc0e3704e4124acddcafc8c7c
#
_cell.length_a   1.000
_cell.length_b   1.000
_cell.length_c   1.000
_cell.angle_alpha   90.00
_cell.angle_beta   90.00
_cell.angle_gamma   90.00
#
_symmetry.space_group_name_H-M   'P 1'
#
loop_
_entity.id
_entity.type
_entity.pdbx_description
1 polymer ?
#
loop_
_entity_poly.entity_id
_entity_poly.type
_entity_poly.pdbx_seq_one_letter_code
_entity_poly.pdbx_strand_id
1 'polypeptide(L)'
;MSFEPIAIVGQSCVLPGALNPNELWDKIAAGKNLLSAVPEGYWRTAPNLVMAPPGTNAKKKPARDITWCDQGGYVSGFESVFRPGGFSIPEEEVMQYGRLVHWLLHTAREAINDAGYQNAKGINAGVVFGNLSYPSPSMSEFAESIWLDAQADDFFEGKARQLAKVKKPHAINRFMSGLPAHI
;
A
#
# COMPACT_ATOMS: atom_id res chain seq x y z
N MET A 1 22.48 11.75 -31.80
CA MET A 1 21.16 11.04 -31.72
C MET A 1 20.14 12.12 -31.45
N SER A 2 19.18 12.35 -32.35
CA SER A 2 18.03 13.22 -32.05
C SER A 2 17.09 12.50 -31.10
N PHE A 3 16.78 13.10 -29.96
CA PHE A 3 15.81 12.57 -29.01
C PHE A 3 14.41 12.84 -29.60
N GLU A 4 13.63 11.81 -29.83
CA GLU A 4 12.24 12.02 -30.21
C GLU A 4 11.47 12.50 -28.99
N PRO A 5 10.68 13.57 -29.10
CA PRO A 5 9.92 14.07 -27.95
C PRO A 5 8.86 13.06 -27.53
N ILE A 6 8.74 12.83 -26.20
CA ILE A 6 7.73 11.97 -25.58
C ILE A 6 6.68 12.87 -24.93
N ALA A 7 5.40 12.64 -25.22
CA ALA A 7 4.31 13.37 -24.63
C ALA A 7 3.71 12.59 -23.45
N ILE A 8 3.45 13.29 -22.34
CA ILE A 8 2.58 12.79 -21.25
C ILE A 8 1.15 13.14 -21.67
N VAL A 9 0.33 12.14 -21.91
CA VAL A 9 -1.04 12.32 -22.45
C VAL A 9 -2.13 12.11 -21.40
N GLY A 10 -1.81 11.52 -20.24
CA GLY A 10 -2.73 11.36 -19.14
C GLY A 10 -1.98 11.14 -17.82
N GLN A 11 -2.57 11.59 -16.72
CA GLN A 11 -1.98 11.52 -15.40
C GLN A 11 -3.04 11.22 -14.34
N SER A 12 -2.61 10.59 -13.26
CA SER A 12 -3.43 10.29 -12.10
C SER A 12 -2.57 10.17 -10.85
N CYS A 13 -3.15 10.36 -9.68
CA CYS A 13 -2.47 10.10 -8.43
C CYS A 13 -3.43 9.69 -7.31
N VAL A 14 -2.90 8.94 -6.36
CA VAL A 14 -3.49 8.67 -5.04
C VAL A 14 -2.40 8.96 -4.02
N LEU A 15 -2.51 10.11 -3.37
CA LEU A 15 -1.48 10.64 -2.46
C LEU A 15 -2.12 11.08 -1.13
N PRO A 16 -1.33 11.25 -0.06
CA PRO A 16 -1.83 11.79 1.19
C PRO A 16 -2.55 13.11 0.97
N GLY A 17 -3.82 13.16 1.37
CA GLY A 17 -4.65 14.34 1.24
C GLY A 17 -5.08 14.73 -0.18
N ALA A 18 -4.72 13.97 -1.24
CA ALA A 18 -5.13 14.24 -2.60
C ALA A 18 -5.37 12.93 -3.37
N LEU A 19 -6.55 12.76 -3.92
CA LEU A 19 -6.96 11.55 -4.65
C LEU A 19 -6.98 11.76 -6.18
N ASN A 20 -6.58 12.93 -6.63
CA ASN A 20 -6.42 13.26 -8.05
C ASN A 20 -5.40 14.41 -8.22
N PRO A 21 -4.88 14.64 -9.46
CA PRO A 21 -3.87 15.66 -9.71
C PRO A 21 -4.32 17.10 -9.40
N ASN A 22 -5.59 17.43 -9.63
CA ASN A 22 -6.11 18.79 -9.37
C ASN A 22 -6.13 19.10 -7.87
N GLU A 23 -6.63 18.18 -7.04
CA GLU A 23 -6.56 18.31 -5.59
C GLU A 23 -5.13 18.46 -5.09
N LEU A 24 -4.19 17.70 -5.66
CA LEU A 24 -2.78 17.78 -5.31
C LEU A 24 -2.24 19.17 -5.63
N TRP A 25 -2.50 19.67 -6.83
CA TRP A 25 -2.05 20.98 -7.29
C TRP A 25 -2.58 22.11 -6.40
N ASP A 26 -3.87 22.11 -6.11
CA ASP A 26 -4.52 23.13 -5.28
C ASP A 26 -3.89 23.17 -3.88
N LYS A 27 -3.59 22.02 -3.29
CA LYS A 27 -2.98 21.94 -1.98
C LYS A 27 -1.51 22.38 -1.98
N ILE A 28 -0.75 22.00 -3.01
CA ILE A 28 0.64 22.46 -3.16
C ILE A 28 0.67 23.98 -3.37
N ALA A 29 -0.16 24.51 -4.28
CA ALA A 29 -0.26 25.94 -4.55
C ALA A 29 -0.67 26.73 -3.30
N ALA A 30 -1.51 26.16 -2.44
CA ALA A 30 -1.90 26.75 -1.16
C ALA A 30 -0.87 26.53 -0.02
N GLY A 31 0.28 25.91 -0.28
CA GLY A 31 1.31 25.63 0.72
C GLY A 31 0.87 24.69 1.85
N LYS A 32 -0.10 23.79 1.58
CA LYS A 32 -0.63 22.87 2.61
C LYS A 32 0.37 21.76 2.92
N ASN A 33 0.59 21.52 4.20
CA ASN A 33 1.28 20.32 4.66
C ASN A 33 0.30 19.13 4.58
N LEU A 34 0.68 18.08 3.85
CA LEU A 34 -0.14 16.86 3.67
C LEU A 34 0.32 15.70 4.57
N LEU A 35 1.29 15.92 5.43
CA LEU A 35 1.65 14.98 6.48
C LEU A 35 0.63 15.07 7.63
N SER A 36 0.34 13.94 8.24
CA SER A 36 -0.53 13.84 9.41
C SER A 36 0.03 12.88 10.45
N ALA A 37 -0.49 12.94 11.65
CA ALA A 37 -0.29 11.87 12.62
C ALA A 37 -0.86 10.55 12.08
N VAL A 38 -0.29 9.44 12.52
CA VAL A 38 -0.76 8.11 12.11
C VAL A 38 -2.25 7.94 12.44
N PRO A 39 -3.10 7.60 11.48
CA PRO A 39 -4.51 7.33 11.74
C PRO A 39 -4.70 6.10 12.64
N GLU A 40 -5.77 6.10 13.42
CA GLU A 40 -6.13 4.97 14.27
C GLU A 40 -6.21 3.67 13.45
N GLY A 41 -5.62 2.60 13.99
CA GLY A 41 -5.59 1.28 13.33
C GLY A 41 -4.60 1.13 12.16
N TYR A 42 -3.86 2.17 11.79
CA TYR A 42 -2.84 2.04 10.74
C TYR A 42 -1.61 1.24 11.20
N TRP A 43 -1.17 1.49 12.42
CA TRP A 43 -0.12 0.66 13.04
C TRP A 43 -0.76 -0.48 13.82
N ARG A 44 -0.17 -1.66 13.75
CA ARG A 44 -0.61 -2.84 14.53
C ARG A 44 -0.41 -2.64 16.03
N THR A 45 0.58 -1.83 16.39
CA THR A 45 0.91 -1.47 17.77
C THR A 45 0.50 -0.02 18.02
N ALA A 46 -0.10 0.24 19.18
CA ALA A 46 -0.50 1.59 19.57
C ALA A 46 0.73 2.52 19.58
N PRO A 47 0.65 3.74 19.01
CA PRO A 47 1.79 4.64 18.87
C PRO A 47 2.51 4.93 20.20
N ASN A 48 1.76 5.08 21.30
CA ASN A 48 2.33 5.33 22.63
C ASN A 48 3.24 4.21 23.17
N LEU A 49 3.15 3.00 22.61
CA LEU A 49 4.00 1.87 23.00
C LEU A 49 5.32 1.80 22.23
N VAL A 50 5.36 2.45 21.07
CA VAL A 50 6.52 2.38 20.17
C VAL A 50 7.18 3.72 19.90
N MET A 51 6.60 4.83 20.37
CA MET A 51 7.21 6.15 20.25
C MET A 51 8.26 6.39 21.32
N ALA A 52 9.35 7.04 20.92
CA ALA A 52 10.38 7.47 21.83
C ALA A 52 9.80 8.45 22.88
N PRO A 53 10.06 8.25 24.19
CA PRO A 53 9.65 9.20 25.22
C PRO A 53 10.17 10.61 24.93
N PRO A 54 9.42 11.67 25.26
CA PRO A 54 9.88 13.05 25.13
C PRO A 54 11.23 13.25 25.85
N GLY A 55 12.15 13.96 25.20
CA GLY A 55 13.50 14.20 25.75
C GLY A 55 14.49 13.05 25.56
N THR A 56 14.12 11.96 24.92
CA THR A 56 15.04 10.87 24.56
C THR A 56 16.16 11.41 23.65
N ASN A 57 17.41 11.19 24.03
CA ASN A 57 18.55 11.62 23.22
C ASN A 57 18.89 10.57 22.16
N ALA A 58 18.71 10.93 20.88
CA ALA A 58 19.02 10.06 19.73
C ALA A 58 20.49 9.55 19.70
N LYS A 59 21.42 10.24 20.35
CA LYS A 59 22.83 9.84 20.42
C LYS A 59 23.10 8.76 21.48
N LYS A 60 22.24 8.59 22.48
CA LYS A 60 22.28 7.46 23.39
C LYS A 60 21.54 6.33 22.69
N LYS A 61 22.16 5.15 22.56
CA LYS A 61 21.56 3.97 21.91
C LYS A 61 20.07 3.89 22.24
N PRO A 62 19.17 4.13 21.27
CA PRO A 62 17.75 4.00 21.52
C PRO A 62 17.46 2.55 21.90
N ALA A 63 16.45 2.34 22.71
CA ALA A 63 15.87 1.02 22.85
C ALA A 63 15.51 0.51 21.43
N ARG A 64 15.68 -0.77 21.19
CA ARG A 64 15.26 -1.37 19.93
C ARG A 64 13.75 -1.20 19.78
N ASP A 65 13.27 -1.16 18.54
CA ASP A 65 11.84 -1.15 18.20
C ASP A 65 11.07 0.11 18.66
N ILE A 66 11.71 1.26 18.64
CA ILE A 66 11.05 2.55 18.84
C ILE A 66 11.13 3.43 17.58
N THR A 67 10.10 4.23 17.37
CA THR A 67 10.05 5.31 16.37
C THR A 67 10.15 6.67 17.01
N TRP A 68 10.65 7.65 16.25
CA TRP A 68 10.82 9.02 16.70
C TRP A 68 9.65 9.93 16.36
N CYS A 69 8.81 9.50 15.43
CA CYS A 69 7.73 10.32 14.88
C CYS A 69 6.59 9.44 14.39
N ASP A 70 5.39 9.90 14.60
CA ASP A 70 4.15 9.33 14.05
C ASP A 70 3.65 10.08 12.81
N GLN A 71 4.34 11.18 12.43
CA GLN A 71 3.98 11.97 11.27
C GLN A 71 4.39 11.24 9.99
N GLY A 72 3.45 11.14 9.05
CA GLY A 72 3.68 10.47 7.79
C GLY A 72 2.67 10.83 6.72
N GLY A 73 2.92 10.37 5.50
CA GLY A 73 2.00 10.51 4.39
C GLY A 73 0.98 9.37 4.39
N TYR A 74 -0.17 9.55 5.02
CA TYR A 74 -1.24 8.56 5.07
C TYR A 74 -2.34 8.90 4.07
N VAL A 75 -2.63 7.97 3.14
CA VAL A 75 -3.75 8.09 2.21
C VAL A 75 -5.03 7.73 2.92
N SER A 76 -6.00 8.64 2.88
CA SER A 76 -7.35 8.45 3.43
C SER A 76 -8.42 8.80 2.41
N GLY A 77 -9.62 8.27 2.57
CA GLY A 77 -10.75 8.56 1.69
C GLY A 77 -10.75 7.85 0.33
N PHE A 78 -9.74 7.05 0.04
CA PHE A 78 -9.63 6.32 -1.23
C PHE A 78 -10.84 5.42 -1.50
N GLU A 79 -11.41 4.83 -0.48
CA GLU A 79 -12.56 3.94 -0.56
C GLU A 79 -13.81 4.64 -1.15
N SER A 80 -13.89 5.96 -1.02
CA SER A 80 -14.99 6.75 -1.58
C SER A 80 -14.90 6.96 -3.09
N VAL A 81 -13.69 6.89 -3.66
CA VAL A 81 -13.43 7.11 -5.10
C VAL A 81 -13.17 5.82 -5.86
N PHE A 82 -12.75 4.76 -5.19
CA PHE A 82 -12.48 3.49 -5.83
C PHE A 82 -13.77 2.82 -6.34
N ARG A 83 -13.72 2.34 -7.57
CA ARG A 83 -14.80 1.58 -8.21
C ARG A 83 -14.23 0.23 -8.65
N PRO A 84 -14.62 -0.89 -8.02
CA PRO A 84 -14.09 -2.22 -8.32
C PRO A 84 -14.54 -2.77 -9.65
N GLY A 85 -15.68 -2.32 -10.16
CA GLY A 85 -16.23 -2.72 -11.46
C GLY A 85 -15.58 -2.00 -12.65
N GLY A 86 -15.85 -2.54 -13.86
CA GLY A 86 -15.38 -1.96 -15.13
C GLY A 86 -13.98 -2.42 -15.58
N PHE A 87 -13.35 -3.32 -14.84
CA PHE A 87 -12.14 -4.03 -15.26
C PHE A 87 -12.54 -5.31 -16.05
N SER A 88 -11.57 -5.91 -16.77
CA SER A 88 -11.75 -7.22 -17.40
C SER A 88 -11.72 -8.39 -16.38
N ILE A 89 -11.52 -8.07 -15.12
CA ILE A 89 -11.52 -8.98 -13.98
C ILE A 89 -12.88 -8.85 -13.27
N PRO A 90 -13.50 -9.95 -12.81
CA PRO A 90 -14.74 -9.89 -12.04
C PRO A 90 -14.59 -9.02 -10.78
N GLU A 91 -15.61 -8.27 -10.42
CA GLU A 91 -15.62 -7.36 -9.28
C GLU A 91 -15.33 -8.09 -7.96
N GLU A 92 -15.88 -9.30 -7.78
CA GLU A 92 -15.67 -10.13 -6.60
C GLU A 92 -14.20 -10.54 -6.46
N GLU A 93 -13.48 -10.71 -7.55
CA GLU A 93 -12.06 -10.99 -7.54
C GLU A 93 -11.25 -9.73 -7.24
N VAL A 94 -11.60 -8.60 -7.87
CA VAL A 94 -10.95 -7.31 -7.58
C VAL A 94 -11.04 -6.97 -6.11
N MET A 95 -12.18 -7.22 -5.46
CA MET A 95 -12.38 -6.97 -4.03
C MET A 95 -11.52 -7.87 -3.10
N GLN A 96 -10.95 -8.94 -3.61
CA GLN A 96 -10.01 -9.78 -2.85
C GLN A 96 -8.56 -9.25 -2.88
N TYR A 97 -8.30 -8.27 -3.75
CA TYR A 97 -6.98 -7.69 -3.89
C TYR A 97 -6.65 -6.74 -2.73
N GLY A 98 -5.37 -6.63 -2.41
CA GLY A 98 -4.89 -5.68 -1.41
C GLY A 98 -4.97 -4.23 -1.91
N ARG A 99 -4.95 -3.30 -0.96
CA ARG A 99 -5.05 -1.85 -1.22
C ARG A 99 -4.06 -1.35 -2.27
N LEU A 100 -2.83 -1.88 -2.30
CA LEU A 100 -1.83 -1.52 -3.31
C LEU A 100 -2.32 -1.80 -4.73
N VAL A 101 -2.91 -2.99 -4.95
CA VAL A 101 -3.46 -3.35 -6.26
C VAL A 101 -4.66 -2.48 -6.61
N HIS A 102 -5.53 -2.17 -5.64
CA HIS A 102 -6.63 -1.23 -5.86
C HIS A 102 -6.13 0.16 -6.28
N TRP A 103 -5.07 0.68 -5.66
CA TRP A 103 -4.45 1.95 -6.06
C TRP A 103 -3.90 1.88 -7.48
N LEU A 104 -3.22 0.80 -7.86
CA LEU A 104 -2.70 0.61 -9.22
C LEU A 104 -3.83 0.56 -10.25
N LEU A 105 -4.87 -0.23 -10.00
CA LEU A 105 -6.02 -0.33 -10.90
C LEU A 105 -6.74 1.02 -11.06
N HIS A 106 -6.96 1.72 -9.95
CA HIS A 106 -7.59 3.04 -9.96
C HIS A 106 -6.75 4.06 -10.72
N THR A 107 -5.48 4.21 -10.37
CA THR A 107 -4.61 5.21 -11.03
C THR A 107 -4.41 4.90 -12.51
N ALA A 108 -4.26 3.64 -12.89
CA ALA A 108 -4.18 3.27 -14.31
C ALA A 108 -5.46 3.67 -15.08
N ARG A 109 -6.63 3.37 -14.53
CA ARG A 109 -7.91 3.74 -15.14
C ARG A 109 -8.07 5.25 -15.25
N GLU A 110 -7.80 6.00 -14.18
CA GLU A 110 -7.95 7.45 -14.18
C GLU A 110 -6.95 8.13 -15.14
N ALA A 111 -5.72 7.62 -15.26
CA ALA A 111 -4.76 8.13 -16.24
C ALA A 111 -5.19 7.85 -17.70
N ILE A 112 -5.82 6.70 -17.96
CA ILE A 112 -6.38 6.38 -19.28
C ILE A 112 -7.58 7.30 -19.60
N ASN A 113 -8.45 7.54 -18.62
CA ASN A 113 -9.56 8.48 -18.75
C ASN A 113 -9.08 9.91 -19.00
N ASP A 114 -8.07 10.36 -18.27
CA ASP A 114 -7.45 11.69 -18.43
C ASP A 114 -6.83 11.86 -19.82
N ALA A 115 -6.27 10.79 -20.39
CA ALA A 115 -5.79 10.73 -21.76
C ALA A 115 -6.90 10.75 -22.84
N GLY A 116 -8.18 10.80 -22.43
CA GLY A 116 -9.33 10.84 -23.34
C GLY A 116 -9.82 9.47 -23.82
N TYR A 117 -9.33 8.37 -23.26
CA TYR A 117 -9.80 7.03 -23.59
C TYR A 117 -10.82 6.54 -22.55
N GLN A 118 -11.90 5.92 -23.03
CA GLN A 118 -12.92 5.33 -22.14
C GLN A 118 -12.46 4.00 -21.52
N ASN A 119 -11.54 3.31 -22.15
CA ASN A 119 -10.95 2.04 -21.68
C ASN A 119 -9.66 1.76 -22.44
N ALA A 120 -8.89 0.78 -21.96
CA ALA A 120 -7.63 0.38 -22.55
C ALA A 120 -7.77 -0.59 -23.74
N LYS A 121 -9.00 -0.95 -24.16
CA LYS A 121 -9.23 -1.94 -25.21
C LYS A 121 -8.72 -1.42 -26.56
N GLY A 122 -7.83 -2.18 -27.19
CA GLY A 122 -7.24 -1.82 -28.47
C GLY A 122 -6.06 -0.84 -28.38
N ILE A 123 -5.65 -0.41 -27.20
CA ILE A 123 -4.44 0.39 -27.00
C ILE A 123 -3.23 -0.55 -27.04
N ASN A 124 -2.29 -0.27 -27.95
CA ASN A 124 -1.00 -0.96 -27.95
C ASN A 124 -0.05 -0.24 -27.00
N ALA A 125 -0.03 -0.65 -25.74
CA ALA A 125 0.75 -0.02 -24.68
C ALA A 125 1.42 -1.06 -23.79
N GLY A 126 2.62 -0.72 -23.30
CA GLY A 126 3.29 -1.43 -22.22
C GLY A 126 2.91 -0.87 -20.85
N VAL A 127 3.06 -1.69 -19.82
CA VAL A 127 2.84 -1.27 -18.43
C VAL A 127 4.12 -1.50 -17.63
N VAL A 128 4.56 -0.48 -16.89
CA VAL A 128 5.73 -0.55 -16.02
C VAL A 128 5.34 -0.04 -14.63
N PHE A 129 5.53 -0.89 -13.60
CA PHE A 129 5.30 -0.52 -12.21
C PHE A 129 6.62 -0.49 -11.43
N GLY A 130 6.82 0.57 -10.63
CA GLY A 130 7.81 0.60 -9.57
C GLY A 130 7.12 0.33 -8.23
N ASN A 131 7.64 -0.63 -7.43
CA ASN A 131 7.11 -0.96 -6.12
C ASN A 131 8.23 -1.37 -5.16
N LEU A 132 8.13 -0.94 -3.90
CA LEU A 132 9.09 -1.33 -2.84
C LEU A 132 8.79 -2.69 -2.22
N SER A 133 7.74 -3.37 -2.61
CA SER A 133 7.36 -4.72 -2.14
C SER A 133 7.29 -4.85 -0.61
N TYR A 134 6.85 -3.81 0.09
CA TYR A 134 6.57 -3.89 1.52
C TYR A 134 5.27 -4.68 1.76
N PRO A 135 5.25 -5.60 2.72
CA PRO A 135 4.04 -6.34 3.03
C PRO A 135 2.97 -5.42 3.63
N SER A 136 1.73 -5.59 3.19
CA SER A 136 0.56 -5.00 3.86
C SER A 136 0.34 -5.66 5.22
N PRO A 137 -0.47 -5.11 6.13
CA PRO A 137 -0.79 -5.76 7.41
C PRO A 137 -1.25 -7.22 7.26
N SER A 138 -2.15 -7.51 6.31
CA SER A 138 -2.61 -8.88 6.05
C SER A 138 -1.52 -9.81 5.51
N MET A 139 -0.57 -9.25 4.74
CA MET A 139 0.58 -10.01 4.26
C MET A 139 1.59 -10.28 5.38
N SER A 140 1.79 -9.32 6.28
CA SER A 140 2.63 -9.51 7.46
C SER A 140 2.06 -10.59 8.38
N GLU A 141 0.75 -10.56 8.66
CA GLU A 141 0.07 -11.59 9.44
C GLU A 141 0.21 -12.98 8.80
N PHE A 142 0.05 -13.06 7.49
CA PHE A 142 0.24 -14.31 6.76
C PHE A 142 1.68 -14.82 6.85
N ALA A 143 2.68 -13.97 6.64
CA ALA A 143 4.09 -14.34 6.76
C ALA A 143 4.45 -14.76 8.19
N GLU A 144 3.98 -14.03 9.19
CA GLU A 144 4.14 -14.38 10.60
C GLU A 144 3.50 -15.73 10.94
N SER A 145 2.31 -16.02 10.38
CA SER A 145 1.64 -17.29 10.61
C SER A 145 2.44 -18.49 10.09
N ILE A 146 3.08 -18.33 8.92
CA ILE A 146 3.97 -19.35 8.35
C ILE A 146 5.21 -19.54 9.23
N TRP A 147 5.82 -18.42 9.66
CA TRP A 147 7.00 -18.48 10.52
C TRP A 147 6.69 -19.10 11.89
N LEU A 148 5.58 -18.71 12.53
CA LEU A 148 5.14 -19.28 13.79
C LEU A 148 4.81 -20.76 13.68
N ASP A 149 4.17 -21.19 12.57
CA ASP A 149 3.89 -22.61 12.33
C ASP A 149 5.18 -23.42 12.18
N ALA A 150 6.16 -22.88 11.45
CA ALA A 150 7.48 -23.51 11.29
C ALA A 150 8.28 -23.61 12.61
N GLN A 151 8.04 -22.69 13.56
CA GLN A 151 8.73 -22.66 14.85
C GLN A 151 7.90 -23.30 16.00
N ALA A 152 6.67 -23.72 15.71
CA ALA A 152 5.71 -24.13 16.74
C ALA A 152 6.18 -25.30 17.62
N ASP A 153 6.89 -26.25 17.01
CA ASP A 153 7.36 -27.44 17.73
C ASP A 153 8.59 -27.12 18.60
N ASP A 154 9.42 -26.15 18.20
CA ASP A 154 10.66 -25.81 18.90
C ASP A 154 10.45 -24.81 20.06
N PHE A 155 9.56 -23.83 19.90
CA PHE A 155 9.42 -22.71 20.85
C PHE A 155 8.11 -22.70 21.64
N PHE A 156 7.03 -23.26 21.10
CA PHE A 156 5.69 -23.09 21.65
C PHE A 156 4.96 -24.37 22.02
N GLU A 157 5.66 -25.51 22.00
CA GLU A 157 5.08 -26.83 22.34
C GLU A 157 3.72 -27.09 21.64
N GLY A 158 3.63 -26.73 20.37
CA GLY A 158 2.40 -26.88 19.56
C GLY A 158 1.32 -25.81 19.77
N LYS A 159 1.46 -24.89 20.74
CA LYS A 159 0.45 -23.84 21.01
C LYS A 159 0.35 -22.81 19.87
N ALA A 160 1.41 -22.58 19.13
CA ALA A 160 1.42 -21.62 18.00
C ALA A 160 0.52 -22.05 16.85
N ARG A 161 0.25 -23.35 16.68
CA ARG A 161 -0.68 -23.85 15.65
C ARG A 161 -2.12 -23.35 15.81
N GLN A 162 -2.51 -22.92 17.02
CA GLN A 162 -3.82 -22.30 17.24
C GLN A 162 -3.90 -20.85 16.75
N LEU A 163 -2.74 -20.17 16.65
CA LEU A 163 -2.64 -18.77 16.19
C LEU A 163 -2.50 -18.66 14.67
N ALA A 164 -2.04 -19.72 14.01
CA ALA A 164 -1.64 -19.73 12.61
C ALA A 164 -2.80 -19.87 11.58
N LYS A 165 -4.07 -19.79 11.98
CA LYS A 165 -5.21 -19.90 11.05
C LYS A 165 -5.53 -18.60 10.31
N VAL A 166 -4.52 -17.93 9.79
CA VAL A 166 -4.71 -16.74 8.96
C VAL A 166 -5.08 -17.16 7.53
N LYS A 167 -6.15 -16.55 7.01
CA LYS A 167 -6.59 -16.81 5.63
C LYS A 167 -5.47 -16.46 4.66
N LYS A 168 -5.13 -17.40 3.78
CA LYS A 168 -4.15 -17.20 2.72
C LYS A 168 -4.63 -16.09 1.78
N PRO A 169 -3.88 -14.97 1.63
CA PRO A 169 -4.25 -13.90 0.73
C PRO A 169 -4.19 -14.33 -0.73
N HIS A 170 -4.89 -13.60 -1.61
CA HIS A 170 -4.86 -13.81 -3.06
C HIS A 170 -3.41 -13.80 -3.59
N ALA A 171 -3.11 -14.60 -4.62
CA ALA A 171 -1.76 -14.76 -5.16
C ALA A 171 -1.13 -13.44 -5.62
N ILE A 172 -1.93 -12.53 -6.22
CA ILE A 172 -1.44 -11.22 -6.65
C ILE A 172 -0.94 -10.38 -5.47
N ASN A 173 -1.60 -10.43 -4.32
CA ASN A 173 -1.18 -9.69 -3.13
C ASN A 173 0.16 -10.19 -2.61
N ARG A 174 0.38 -11.51 -2.63
CA ARG A 174 1.65 -12.12 -2.23
C ARG A 174 2.77 -11.74 -3.20
N PHE A 175 2.50 -11.82 -4.50
CA PHE A 175 3.46 -11.42 -5.53
C PHE A 175 3.87 -9.95 -5.36
N MET A 176 2.91 -9.03 -5.21
CA MET A 176 3.16 -7.59 -5.06
C MET A 176 3.90 -7.23 -3.76
N SER A 177 3.79 -8.04 -2.73
CA SER A 177 4.53 -7.84 -1.45
C SER A 177 5.89 -8.53 -1.41
N GLY A 178 6.31 -9.18 -2.49
CA GLY A 178 7.58 -9.92 -2.55
C GLY A 178 7.54 -11.30 -1.88
N LEU A 179 6.37 -11.78 -1.43
CA LEU A 179 6.21 -13.14 -0.91
C LEU A 179 5.93 -14.13 -2.06
N PRO A 180 6.44 -15.37 -1.98
CA PRO A 180 6.16 -16.38 -2.99
C PRO A 180 4.66 -16.61 -3.20
N ALA A 181 4.22 -16.58 -4.45
CA ALA A 181 2.80 -16.71 -4.78
C ALA A 181 2.23 -18.10 -4.48
N HIS A 182 3.08 -19.10 -4.31
CA HIS A 182 2.69 -20.50 -4.13
C HIS A 182 2.72 -21.01 -2.68
N ILE A 183 3.10 -20.17 -1.72
CA ILE A 183 3.05 -20.55 -0.31
C ILE A 183 1.62 -20.66 0.20
#